data_c0ddec7991e9511435f594f64135faab
#
_entry.id   c0ddec7991e9511435f594f64135faab
#
_cell.length_a   1.000
_cell.length_b   1.000
_cell.length_c   1.000
_cell.angle_alpha   90.00
_cell.angle_beta   90.00
_cell.angle_gamma   90.00
#
_symmetry.space_group_name_H-M   'P 1'
#
loop_
_entity.id
_entity.type
_entity.pdbx_description
1 polymer ?
#
loop_
_entity_poly.entity_id
_entity_poly.type
_entity_poly.pdbx_seq_one_letter_code
_entity_poly.pdbx_strand_id
1 'polypeptide(L)'
;MTTNPIEMQQAFDRLNDATSAMLKRVRRFETVAFSSDGAQWNPSEVIQHLTISEKGILGYVKKKTASGWLHLEEANEETIYLGKILLERLASSEKYPAPEFIAKPERGISLNDAIAEWKRHRNELTDYFNGAPLEALNLLVFRQPAAGMLTLIQTINFIASHIEHHFQQIDNYSA
;
A
#
# COMPACT_ATOMS: atom_id res chain seq x y z
N MET A 1 -17.47 6.23 17.54
CA MET A 1 -17.89 5.08 16.68
C MET A 1 -17.45 3.80 17.36
N THR A 2 -18.32 2.78 17.40
CA THR A 2 -17.95 1.48 17.97
C THR A 2 -16.97 0.79 17.03
N THR A 3 -15.76 0.50 17.51
CA THR A 3 -14.74 -0.26 16.77
C THR A 3 -15.22 -1.68 16.52
N ASN A 4 -15.20 -2.11 15.27
CA ASN A 4 -15.69 -3.42 14.85
C ASN A 4 -14.52 -4.32 14.41
N PRO A 5 -14.19 -5.39 15.15
CA PRO A 5 -13.15 -6.36 14.76
C PRO A 5 -13.33 -6.93 13.35
N ILE A 6 -14.60 -7.03 12.89
CA ILE A 6 -14.92 -7.52 11.54
C ILE A 6 -14.37 -6.59 10.46
N GLU A 7 -14.38 -5.27 10.67
CA GLU A 7 -13.85 -4.30 9.69
C GLU A 7 -12.33 -4.43 9.53
N MET A 8 -11.62 -4.69 10.62
CA MET A 8 -10.18 -4.95 10.59
C MET A 8 -9.88 -6.22 9.77
N GLN A 9 -10.60 -7.31 10.06
CA GLN A 9 -10.44 -8.56 9.32
C GLN A 9 -10.73 -8.37 7.83
N GLN A 10 -11.82 -7.70 7.48
CA GLN A 10 -12.18 -7.41 6.08
C GLN A 10 -11.11 -6.58 5.36
N ALA A 11 -10.53 -5.59 6.04
CA ALA A 11 -9.46 -4.78 5.47
C ALA A 11 -8.20 -5.62 5.18
N PHE A 12 -7.83 -6.53 6.09
CA PHE A 12 -6.70 -7.45 5.87
C PHE A 12 -6.99 -8.50 4.81
N ASP A 13 -8.21 -9.06 4.78
CA ASP A 13 -8.61 -10.02 3.74
C ASP A 13 -8.48 -9.37 2.35
N ARG A 14 -8.99 -8.15 2.18
CA ARG A 14 -8.82 -7.39 0.93
C ARG A 14 -7.35 -7.14 0.58
N LEU A 15 -6.53 -6.78 1.57
CA LEU A 15 -5.10 -6.56 1.37
C LEU A 15 -4.39 -7.84 0.91
N ASN A 16 -4.74 -8.98 1.50
CA ASN A 16 -4.21 -10.30 1.14
C ASN A 16 -4.65 -10.71 -0.27
N ASP A 17 -5.91 -10.46 -0.62
CA ASP A 17 -6.45 -10.73 -1.97
C ASP A 17 -5.74 -9.88 -3.03
N ALA A 18 -5.58 -8.58 -2.80
CA ALA A 18 -4.86 -7.68 -3.69
C ALA A 18 -3.39 -8.12 -3.87
N THR A 19 -2.73 -8.51 -2.76
CA THR A 19 -1.35 -9.01 -2.78
C THR A 19 -1.24 -10.31 -3.61
N SER A 20 -2.14 -11.25 -3.38
CA SER A 20 -2.17 -12.54 -4.09
C SER A 20 -2.44 -12.34 -5.58
N ALA A 21 -3.37 -11.43 -5.92
CA ALA A 21 -3.69 -11.08 -7.29
C ALA A 21 -2.51 -10.41 -8.02
N MET A 22 -1.77 -9.52 -7.36
CA MET A 22 -0.54 -8.92 -7.91
C MET A 22 0.53 -9.98 -8.14
N LEU A 23 0.80 -10.83 -7.16
CA LEU A 23 1.78 -11.92 -7.29
C LEU A 23 1.45 -12.86 -8.46
N LYS A 24 0.17 -13.20 -8.65
CA LYS A 24 -0.26 -14.01 -9.80
C LYS A 24 0.03 -13.32 -11.13
N ARG A 25 -0.15 -12.00 -11.21
CA ARG A 25 0.13 -11.22 -12.43
C ARG A 25 1.61 -11.14 -12.76
N VAL A 26 2.45 -10.82 -11.78
CA VAL A 26 3.89 -10.62 -12.03
C VAL A 26 4.63 -11.92 -12.29
N ARG A 27 4.18 -13.07 -11.74
CA ARG A 27 4.82 -14.38 -11.94
C ARG A 27 4.91 -14.81 -13.39
N ARG A 28 4.03 -14.35 -14.26
CA ARG A 28 4.11 -14.64 -15.71
C ARG A 28 5.37 -14.07 -16.35
N PHE A 29 6.10 -13.20 -15.65
CA PHE A 29 7.33 -12.56 -16.10
C PHE A 29 8.59 -13.08 -15.39
N GLU A 30 8.52 -14.14 -14.58
CA GLU A 30 9.67 -14.66 -13.80
C GLU A 30 10.85 -15.09 -14.66
N THR A 31 10.61 -15.49 -15.92
CA THR A 31 11.65 -15.89 -16.87
C THR A 31 11.97 -14.83 -17.90
N VAL A 32 11.39 -13.64 -17.79
CA VAL A 32 11.56 -12.56 -18.77
C VAL A 32 12.75 -11.68 -18.37
N ALA A 33 13.66 -11.44 -19.32
CA ALA A 33 14.70 -10.43 -19.17
C ALA A 33 14.09 -9.06 -19.45
N PHE A 34 14.14 -8.16 -18.48
CA PHE A 34 13.60 -6.80 -18.64
C PHE A 34 14.63 -5.90 -19.32
N SER A 35 14.16 -5.11 -20.31
CA SER A 35 14.96 -4.04 -20.91
C SER A 35 15.15 -2.88 -19.93
N SER A 36 16.34 -2.30 -19.93
CA SER A 36 16.68 -1.17 -19.05
C SER A 36 16.37 0.21 -19.66
N ASP A 37 15.90 0.27 -20.90
CA ASP A 37 15.66 1.51 -21.68
C ASP A 37 14.23 2.03 -21.60
N GLY A 38 13.38 1.39 -20.77
CA GLY A 38 11.93 1.57 -20.77
C GLY A 38 11.45 2.92 -20.26
N ALA A 39 10.56 3.54 -21.02
CA ALA A 39 9.73 4.66 -20.58
C ALA A 39 8.68 4.24 -19.53
N GLN A 40 8.47 2.93 -19.36
CA GLN A 40 7.53 2.33 -18.40
C GLN A 40 8.30 1.46 -17.41
N TRP A 41 7.85 1.45 -16.17
CA TRP A 41 8.37 0.53 -15.17
C TRP A 41 8.05 -0.92 -15.58
N ASN A 42 9.03 -1.77 -15.49
CA ASN A 42 8.86 -3.21 -15.62
C ASN A 42 8.24 -3.82 -14.34
N PRO A 43 7.77 -5.08 -14.38
CA PRO A 43 7.16 -5.73 -13.21
C PRO A 43 8.00 -5.71 -11.94
N SER A 44 9.33 -5.85 -12.04
CA SER A 44 10.22 -5.76 -10.87
C SER A 44 10.21 -4.34 -10.28
N GLU A 45 10.26 -3.31 -11.11
CA GLU A 45 10.23 -1.90 -10.67
C GLU A 45 8.89 -1.55 -10.04
N VAL A 46 7.76 -2.09 -10.53
CA VAL A 46 6.44 -1.91 -9.88
C VAL A 46 6.42 -2.54 -8.49
N ILE A 47 6.92 -3.78 -8.34
CA ILE A 47 6.99 -4.43 -7.01
C ILE A 47 7.91 -3.67 -6.05
N GLN A 48 9.03 -3.14 -6.53
CA GLN A 48 9.90 -2.27 -5.72
C GLN A 48 9.18 -0.99 -5.29
N HIS A 49 8.42 -0.36 -6.20
CA HIS A 49 7.63 0.83 -5.87
C HIS A 49 6.59 0.55 -4.77
N LEU A 50 5.88 -0.58 -4.84
CA LEU A 50 4.97 -1.01 -3.79
C LEU A 50 5.71 -1.21 -2.46
N THR A 51 6.89 -1.85 -2.50
CA THR A 51 7.74 -2.05 -1.31
C THR A 51 8.16 -0.72 -0.68
N ILE A 52 8.65 0.23 -1.49
CA ILE A 52 9.09 1.55 -1.04
C ILE A 52 7.92 2.31 -0.39
N SER A 53 6.75 2.28 -1.02
CA SER A 53 5.54 2.93 -0.51
C SER A 53 5.12 2.35 0.84
N GLU A 54 5.09 1.03 0.99
CA GLU A 54 4.72 0.36 2.24
C GLU A 54 5.75 0.56 3.35
N LYS A 55 7.05 0.59 3.02
CA LYS A 55 8.12 0.99 3.97
C LYS A 55 7.88 2.40 4.51
N GLY A 56 7.55 3.32 3.63
CA GLY A 56 7.25 4.71 4.01
C GLY A 56 6.03 4.79 4.94
N ILE A 57 4.96 4.09 4.62
CA ILE A 57 3.74 4.02 5.45
C ILE A 57 4.07 3.45 6.83
N LEU A 58 4.69 2.26 6.87
CA LEU A 58 5.03 1.60 8.13
C LEU A 58 5.96 2.46 8.99
N GLY A 59 6.99 3.06 8.38
CA GLY A 59 7.92 3.95 9.08
C GLY A 59 7.22 5.18 9.68
N TYR A 60 6.29 5.79 8.92
CA TYR A 60 5.49 6.91 9.41
C TYR A 60 4.61 6.48 10.60
N VAL A 61 3.87 5.37 10.46
CA VAL A 61 2.98 4.87 11.52
C VAL A 61 3.79 4.51 12.77
N LYS A 62 4.89 3.77 12.63
CA LYS A 62 5.78 3.44 13.76
C LYS A 62 6.26 4.68 14.50
N LYS A 63 6.68 5.71 13.77
CA LYS A 63 7.11 6.99 14.38
C LYS A 63 5.96 7.66 15.12
N LYS A 64 4.76 7.68 14.53
CA LYS A 64 3.60 8.34 15.11
C LYS A 64 3.05 7.61 16.33
N THR A 65 3.17 6.29 16.38
CA THR A 65 2.70 5.43 17.48
C THR A 65 3.78 5.07 18.50
N ALA A 66 4.97 5.69 18.41
CA ALA A 66 6.11 5.37 19.29
C ALA A 66 5.81 5.56 20.80
N SER A 67 4.91 6.49 21.15
CA SER A 67 4.44 6.72 22.52
C SER A 67 3.13 5.98 22.86
N GLY A 68 2.72 5.03 21.99
CA GLY A 68 1.47 4.28 22.09
C GLY A 68 0.45 4.72 21.06
N TRP A 69 -0.60 3.92 20.85
CA TRP A 69 -1.65 4.18 19.89
C TRP A 69 -2.69 5.18 20.38
N LEU A 70 -3.10 5.05 21.65
CA LEU A 70 -4.29 5.68 22.20
C LEU A 70 -4.18 7.18 22.47
N HIS A 71 -3.01 7.80 22.25
CA HIS A 71 -2.85 9.26 22.30
C HIS A 71 -3.09 9.97 20.97
N LEU A 72 -3.38 9.20 19.92
CA LEU A 72 -3.67 9.75 18.60
C LEU A 72 -5.08 10.33 18.52
N GLU A 73 -5.26 11.27 17.59
CA GLU A 73 -6.55 11.89 17.33
C GLU A 73 -7.54 10.90 16.70
N GLU A 74 -8.79 10.97 17.12
CA GLU A 74 -9.87 10.23 16.46
C GLU A 74 -10.24 10.88 15.13
N ALA A 75 -10.69 10.04 14.18
CA ALA A 75 -11.23 10.52 12.93
C ALA A 75 -12.54 11.30 13.13
N ASN A 76 -12.74 12.34 12.36
CA ASN A 76 -14.00 13.07 12.22
C ASN A 76 -14.64 12.78 10.85
N GLU A 77 -15.83 13.32 10.61
CA GLU A 77 -16.59 13.11 9.37
C GLU A 77 -15.79 13.55 8.13
N GLU A 78 -15.06 14.66 8.22
CA GLU A 78 -14.25 15.18 7.12
C GLU A 78 -13.11 14.22 6.76
N THR A 79 -12.34 13.74 7.74
CA THR A 79 -11.22 12.81 7.51
C THR A 79 -11.71 11.47 6.97
N ILE A 80 -12.86 10.98 7.45
CA ILE A 80 -13.50 9.76 6.93
C ILE A 80 -13.91 9.96 5.47
N TYR A 81 -14.55 11.08 5.15
CA TYR A 81 -14.99 11.42 3.79
C TYR A 81 -13.82 11.54 2.81
N LEU A 82 -12.76 12.29 3.19
CA LEU A 82 -11.58 12.46 2.33
C LEU A 82 -10.86 11.13 2.06
N GLY A 83 -10.76 10.27 3.07
CA GLY A 83 -10.21 8.92 2.89
C GLY A 83 -11.05 8.07 1.93
N LYS A 84 -12.38 8.16 1.98
CA LYS A 84 -13.28 7.49 1.03
C LYS A 84 -13.05 7.97 -0.40
N ILE A 85 -13.01 9.29 -0.61
CA ILE A 85 -12.72 9.87 -1.94
C ILE A 85 -11.38 9.42 -2.50
N LEU A 86 -10.34 9.32 -1.65
CA LEU A 86 -9.04 8.78 -2.07
C LEU A 86 -9.17 7.35 -2.62
N LEU A 87 -9.88 6.47 -1.91
CA LEU A 87 -10.05 5.07 -2.32
C LEU A 87 -10.83 4.97 -3.64
N GLU A 88 -11.88 5.77 -3.81
CA GLU A 88 -12.67 5.86 -5.05
C GLU A 88 -11.80 6.34 -6.23
N ARG A 89 -10.95 7.33 -6.01
CA ARG A 89 -10.02 7.82 -7.03
C ARG A 89 -8.99 6.77 -7.45
N LEU A 90 -8.42 6.03 -6.50
CA LEU A 90 -7.47 4.95 -6.81
C LEU A 90 -8.13 3.80 -7.58
N ALA A 91 -9.42 3.55 -7.37
CA ALA A 91 -10.18 2.58 -8.13
C ALA A 91 -10.55 3.06 -9.54
N SER A 92 -10.45 4.37 -9.82
CA SER A 92 -10.66 4.92 -11.16
C SER A 92 -9.44 4.64 -12.06
N SER A 93 -9.67 4.68 -13.38
CA SER A 93 -8.59 4.52 -14.38
C SER A 93 -7.72 5.78 -14.54
N GLU A 94 -7.95 6.82 -13.75
CA GLU A 94 -7.15 8.06 -13.80
C GLU A 94 -5.72 7.80 -13.33
N LYS A 95 -4.75 8.21 -14.16
CA LYS A 95 -3.33 8.11 -13.81
C LYS A 95 -2.95 9.32 -12.96
N TYR A 96 -2.46 9.03 -11.77
CA TYR A 96 -1.85 10.06 -10.90
C TYR A 96 -0.33 9.91 -10.97
N PRO A 97 0.41 10.98 -11.27
CA PRO A 97 1.86 10.94 -11.18
C PRO A 97 2.27 10.66 -9.73
N ALA A 98 3.21 9.73 -9.56
CA ALA A 98 3.80 9.50 -8.25
C ALA A 98 4.46 10.83 -7.77
N PRO A 99 4.30 11.19 -6.48
CA PRO A 99 4.99 12.36 -5.95
C PRO A 99 6.50 12.26 -6.17
N GLU A 100 7.16 13.37 -6.54
CA GLU A 100 8.59 13.40 -6.86
C GLU A 100 9.51 12.94 -5.72
N PHE A 101 9.02 13.01 -4.46
CA PHE A 101 9.76 12.57 -3.28
C PHE A 101 9.75 11.05 -3.05
N ILE A 102 8.93 10.30 -3.82
CA ILE A 102 8.97 8.83 -3.75
C ILE A 102 10.22 8.36 -4.48
N ALA A 103 11.09 7.63 -3.77
CA ALA A 103 12.29 7.07 -4.34
C ALA A 103 11.95 6.22 -5.58
N LYS A 104 12.74 6.43 -6.65
CA LYS A 104 12.57 5.63 -7.87
C LYS A 104 13.05 4.21 -7.62
N PRO A 105 12.38 3.20 -8.24
CA PRO A 105 12.88 1.84 -8.21
C PRO A 105 14.31 1.73 -8.75
N GLU A 106 15.09 0.82 -8.20
CA GLU A 106 16.44 0.52 -8.68
C GLU A 106 16.37 -0.36 -9.94
N ARG A 107 17.21 -0.04 -10.93
CA ARG A 107 17.32 -0.86 -12.14
C ARG A 107 18.16 -2.11 -11.87
N GLY A 108 17.83 -3.20 -12.56
CA GLY A 108 18.61 -4.43 -12.52
C GLY A 108 18.30 -5.36 -11.35
N ILE A 109 17.38 -5.03 -10.47
CA ILE A 109 16.90 -5.95 -9.44
C ILE A 109 16.02 -7.02 -10.10
N SER A 110 16.32 -8.31 -9.80
CA SER A 110 15.50 -9.39 -10.34
C SER A 110 14.07 -9.35 -9.78
N LEU A 111 13.09 -9.82 -10.57
CA LEU A 111 11.69 -9.88 -10.11
C LEU A 111 11.55 -10.75 -8.85
N ASN A 112 12.31 -11.86 -8.78
CA ASN A 112 12.26 -12.76 -7.62
C ASN A 112 12.79 -12.08 -6.35
N ASP A 113 13.87 -11.30 -6.45
CA ASP A 113 14.41 -10.55 -5.30
C ASP A 113 13.44 -9.46 -4.87
N ALA A 114 12.85 -8.72 -5.82
CA ALA A 114 11.85 -7.71 -5.53
C ALA A 114 10.62 -8.31 -4.82
N ILE A 115 10.11 -9.47 -5.29
CA ILE A 115 9.00 -10.20 -4.67
C ILE A 115 9.38 -10.66 -3.26
N ALA A 116 10.57 -11.20 -3.07
CA ALA A 116 11.02 -11.68 -1.76
C ALA A 116 11.08 -10.53 -0.74
N GLU A 117 11.63 -9.39 -1.16
CA GLU A 117 11.70 -8.20 -0.33
C GLU A 117 10.32 -7.62 -0.02
N TRP A 118 9.42 -7.54 -1.00
CA TRP A 118 8.05 -7.09 -0.79
C TRP A 118 7.31 -7.95 0.23
N LYS A 119 7.38 -9.29 0.10
CA LYS A 119 6.76 -10.23 1.04
C LYS A 119 7.28 -10.04 2.47
N ARG A 120 8.60 -9.87 2.62
CA ARG A 120 9.20 -9.64 3.94
C ARG A 120 8.64 -8.37 4.60
N HIS A 121 8.58 -7.26 3.84
CA HIS A 121 8.02 -6.01 4.35
C HIS A 121 6.52 -6.06 4.58
N ARG A 122 5.77 -6.77 3.73
CA ARG A 122 4.35 -6.98 3.92
C ARG A 122 4.05 -7.72 5.23
N ASN A 123 4.82 -8.76 5.55
CA ASN A 123 4.68 -9.47 6.82
C ASN A 123 4.96 -8.53 8.00
N GLU A 124 6.06 -7.77 7.95
CA GLU A 124 6.38 -6.80 9.01
C GLU A 124 5.26 -5.74 9.20
N LEU A 125 4.71 -5.22 8.12
CA LEU A 125 3.61 -4.27 8.14
C LEU A 125 2.34 -4.90 8.73
N THR A 126 2.00 -6.10 8.30
CA THR A 126 0.82 -6.83 8.76
C THR A 126 0.93 -7.16 10.24
N ASP A 127 2.09 -7.66 10.69
CA ASP A 127 2.33 -7.97 12.10
C ASP A 127 2.22 -6.71 12.97
N TYR A 128 2.78 -5.58 12.51
CA TYR A 128 2.70 -4.32 13.24
C TYR A 128 1.26 -3.81 13.38
N PHE A 129 0.48 -3.86 12.31
CA PHE A 129 -0.90 -3.40 12.31
C PHE A 129 -1.82 -4.35 13.09
N ASN A 130 -1.59 -5.66 13.03
CA ASN A 130 -2.31 -6.65 13.85
C ASN A 130 -2.05 -6.48 15.35
N GLY A 131 -0.90 -5.93 15.72
CA GLY A 131 -0.58 -5.58 17.11
C GLY A 131 -1.25 -4.30 17.63
N ALA A 132 -1.99 -3.59 16.78
CA ALA A 132 -2.72 -2.39 17.19
C ALA A 132 -3.93 -2.76 18.06
N PRO A 133 -4.22 -1.99 19.14
CA PRO A 133 -5.45 -2.20 19.91
C PRO A 133 -6.69 -1.89 19.05
N LEU A 134 -7.81 -2.54 19.33
CA LEU A 134 -9.05 -2.35 18.55
C LEU A 134 -9.52 -0.88 18.55
N GLU A 135 -9.28 -0.16 19.62
CA GLU A 135 -9.60 1.25 19.75
C GLU A 135 -8.83 2.13 18.76
N ALA A 136 -7.68 1.63 18.23
CA ALA A 136 -6.88 2.35 17.25
C ALA A 136 -7.45 2.34 15.83
N LEU A 137 -8.48 1.54 15.54
CA LEU A 137 -9.01 1.37 14.19
C LEU A 137 -9.49 2.68 13.55
N ASN A 138 -10.04 3.59 14.36
CA ASN A 138 -10.53 4.91 13.95
C ASN A 138 -9.58 6.06 14.28
N LEU A 139 -8.37 5.77 14.78
CA LEU A 139 -7.37 6.78 15.05
C LEU A 139 -6.60 7.17 13.79
N LEU A 140 -6.24 8.44 13.70
CA LEU A 140 -5.53 9.02 12.56
C LEU A 140 -4.04 8.69 12.62
N VAL A 141 -3.62 7.67 11.86
CA VAL A 141 -2.29 7.05 11.96
C VAL A 141 -1.33 7.42 10.84
N PHE A 142 -1.83 7.72 9.65
CA PHE A 142 -0.99 7.95 8.47
C PHE A 142 -1.42 9.22 7.71
N ARG A 143 -0.44 10.03 7.27
CA ARG A 143 -0.70 11.21 6.43
C ARG A 143 -0.46 10.88 4.97
N GLN A 144 -1.54 10.86 4.20
CA GLN A 144 -1.52 10.71 2.75
C GLN A 144 -1.56 12.10 2.10
N PRO A 145 -0.63 12.42 1.14
CA PRO A 145 -0.50 13.78 0.60
C PRO A 145 -1.76 14.36 -0.03
N ALA A 146 -2.60 13.52 -0.68
CA ALA A 146 -3.79 13.99 -1.39
C ALA A 146 -5.07 13.97 -0.56
N ALA A 147 -5.11 13.23 0.56
CA ALA A 147 -6.32 13.06 1.39
C ALA A 147 -6.15 13.49 2.85
N GLY A 148 -4.95 13.92 3.25
CA GLY A 148 -4.68 14.26 4.64
C GLY A 148 -4.51 13.03 5.53
N MET A 149 -5.01 13.08 6.76
CA MET A 149 -4.85 12.00 7.72
C MET A 149 -5.84 10.86 7.47
N LEU A 150 -5.34 9.64 7.49
CA LEU A 150 -6.11 8.40 7.35
C LEU A 150 -6.16 7.64 8.68
N THR A 151 -7.28 6.97 8.93
CA THR A 151 -7.38 6.00 10.02
C THR A 151 -6.56 4.74 9.75
N LEU A 152 -6.41 3.87 10.75
CA LEU A 152 -5.75 2.58 10.55
C LEU A 152 -6.46 1.74 9.47
N ILE A 153 -7.78 1.62 9.52
CA ILE A 153 -8.57 0.90 8.51
C ILE A 153 -8.42 1.54 7.13
N GLN A 154 -8.52 2.86 7.04
CA GLN A 154 -8.32 3.56 5.77
C GLN A 154 -6.91 3.37 5.22
N THR A 155 -5.90 3.31 6.10
CA THR A 155 -4.50 3.07 5.70
C THR A 155 -4.32 1.67 5.11
N ILE A 156 -4.89 0.63 5.73
CA ILE A 156 -4.85 -0.74 5.20
C ILE A 156 -5.56 -0.82 3.84
N ASN A 157 -6.75 -0.23 3.74
CA ASN A 157 -7.51 -0.17 2.48
C ASN A 157 -6.79 0.65 1.41
N PHE A 158 -6.09 1.72 1.78
CA PHE A 158 -5.26 2.51 0.86
C PHE A 158 -4.14 1.66 0.26
N ILE A 159 -3.45 0.84 1.06
CA ILE A 159 -2.42 -0.07 0.58
C ILE A 159 -3.00 -1.08 -0.41
N ALA A 160 -4.15 -1.69 -0.10
CA ALA A 160 -4.84 -2.61 -1.02
C ALA A 160 -5.21 -1.92 -2.35
N SER A 161 -5.85 -0.75 -2.30
CA SER A 161 -6.22 0.03 -3.49
C SER A 161 -5.00 0.48 -4.30
N HIS A 162 -3.87 0.79 -3.66
CA HIS A 162 -2.63 1.15 -4.34
C HIS A 162 -2.04 -0.04 -5.11
N ILE A 163 -2.12 -1.25 -4.56
CA ILE A 163 -1.73 -2.47 -5.29
C ILE A 163 -2.65 -2.69 -6.49
N GLU A 164 -3.96 -2.61 -6.29
CA GLU A 164 -4.97 -2.79 -7.34
C GLU A 164 -4.81 -1.77 -8.47
N HIS A 165 -4.46 -0.52 -8.15
CA HIS A 165 -4.18 0.53 -9.11
C HIS A 165 -3.07 0.15 -10.11
N HIS A 166 -2.08 -0.63 -9.67
CA HIS A 166 -0.99 -1.11 -10.52
C HIS A 166 -1.32 -2.37 -11.32
N PHE A 167 -2.48 -3.01 -11.16
CA PHE A 167 -2.85 -4.22 -11.91
C PHE A 167 -2.82 -3.98 -13.42
N GLN A 168 -3.46 -2.90 -13.88
CA GLN A 168 -3.51 -2.57 -15.31
C GLN A 168 -2.12 -2.28 -15.89
N GLN A 169 -1.23 -1.66 -15.11
CA GLN A 169 0.14 -1.42 -15.54
C GLN A 169 0.90 -2.73 -15.80
N ILE A 170 0.72 -3.73 -14.92
CA ILE A 170 1.31 -5.06 -15.10
C ILE A 170 0.62 -5.82 -16.25
N ASP A 171 -0.70 -5.73 -16.36
CA ASP A 171 -1.46 -6.44 -17.39
C ASP A 171 -1.14 -5.91 -18.80
N ASN A 172 -0.83 -4.63 -18.94
CA ASN A 172 -0.46 -3.98 -20.21
C ASN A 172 1.05 -3.99 -20.48
N TYR A 173 1.89 -4.54 -19.58
CA TYR A 173 3.31 -4.61 -19.80
C TYR A 173 3.64 -5.62 -20.91
N SER A 174 4.36 -5.15 -21.93
CA SER A 174 4.90 -5.97 -23.04
C SER A 174 6.43 -6.02 -22.86
N ALA A 175 6.98 -7.23 -22.77
CA ALA A 175 8.42 -7.48 -22.65
C ALA A 175 9.12 -7.35 -24.01
#